data_26aecfcc5489f8f41de4f78a106bd1e8
#
_entry.id   26aecfcc5489f8f41de4f78a106bd1e8
#
_cell.length_a   1.000
_cell.length_b   1.000
_cell.length_c   1.000
_cell.angle_alpha   90.00
_cell.angle_beta   90.00
_cell.angle_gamma   90.00
#
_symmetry.space_group_name_H-M   'P 1'
#
loop_
_entity.id
_entity.type
_entity.pdbx_description
1 polymer ?
#
loop_
_entity_poly.entity_id
_entity_poly.type
_entity_poly.pdbx_seq_one_letter_code
_entity_poly.pdbx_strand_id
1 'polypeptide(L)'
;MNLELLSPFSQEYPENLTSSLSYGHAMLIRFDKKGDHLAAGLFDGVIIIWDLLTNGVSRILKGHTRPIQSVCWSIENRYLLSAARDWRCVLWDLKDGSRVKMIRFNAPIWGAELHPFDREIFVASLLEDVPILTNISGGGIQKYVLPTAPKRPLKEGTEEGEIDEKVISQDTKQFTLVCTFDSTGKYIYSGTTKGWLNIISSTSLEILYSFRLTNSNIKQIRLSPTGKTLAINSTDRIIRTLPIFDNPENLNDDSIEVEHKFQDVINRFQWNACAFSSSGEYVMASTYRSAHVIYIWDRNTGSLVKILEGPKEEFIDIDWHPVFPFIAAAGLETGTIYIWSIPRTEGWSAFAPDFTELEENILYEEREDEFDIVPEETKKSKIEEDVDVDIITIDNIQYTEGSFHTEGFLLPVLFNSDYTSSSETDQEKKYIKKPENSKNDIKRKRDE
;
A
#
# COMPACT_ATOMS: atom_id res chain seq x y z
N MET A 1 24.18 3.97 -22.78
CA MET A 1 24.19 4.90 -21.63
C MET A 1 22.83 5.58 -21.66
N ASN A 2 22.01 5.43 -20.64
CA ASN A 2 20.65 6.01 -20.65
C ASN A 2 20.77 7.53 -20.45
N LEU A 3 20.47 8.30 -21.49
CA LEU A 3 20.55 9.78 -21.45
C LEU A 3 19.54 10.40 -20.48
N GLU A 4 18.46 9.67 -20.16
CA GLU A 4 17.47 10.10 -19.16
C GLU A 4 18.08 10.24 -17.76
N LEU A 5 19.08 9.40 -17.41
CA LEU A 5 19.81 9.53 -16.15
C LEU A 5 20.67 10.78 -16.05
N LEU A 6 20.92 11.45 -17.17
CA LEU A 6 21.71 12.67 -17.25
C LEU A 6 20.83 13.92 -17.43
N SER A 7 19.51 13.77 -17.47
CA SER A 7 18.61 14.91 -17.58
C SER A 7 18.51 15.64 -16.24
N PRO A 8 19.07 16.86 -16.11
CA PRO A 8 18.95 17.65 -14.89
C PRO A 8 17.52 18.18 -14.65
N PHE A 9 16.62 17.95 -15.61
CA PHE A 9 15.22 18.40 -15.58
C PHE A 9 14.23 17.24 -15.39
N SER A 10 14.71 16.02 -15.06
CA SER A 10 13.81 14.92 -14.74
C SER A 10 12.97 15.28 -13.53
N GLN A 11 11.66 15.34 -13.71
CA GLN A 11 10.74 15.61 -12.62
C GLN A 11 10.65 14.38 -11.72
N GLU A 12 10.77 14.59 -10.42
CA GLU A 12 10.67 13.53 -9.41
C GLU A 12 9.24 13.31 -8.91
N TYR A 13 8.29 14.12 -9.34
CA TYR A 13 6.88 14.03 -8.96
C TYR A 13 5.98 14.03 -10.20
N PRO A 14 4.86 13.27 -10.16
CA PRO A 14 3.94 13.21 -11.29
C PRO A 14 3.13 14.49 -11.44
N GLU A 15 2.71 14.80 -12.67
CA GLU A 15 1.90 15.97 -12.95
C GLU A 15 0.52 15.63 -13.51
N ASN A 16 0.44 14.60 -14.35
CA ASN A 16 -0.74 14.34 -15.15
C ASN A 16 -1.48 13.08 -14.68
N LEU A 17 -2.79 13.15 -14.70
CA LEU A 17 -3.65 11.97 -14.54
C LEU A 17 -3.54 11.12 -15.81
N THR A 18 -2.97 9.92 -15.69
CA THR A 18 -2.69 9.04 -16.84
C THR A 18 -3.67 7.90 -16.96
N SER A 19 -4.10 7.33 -15.86
CA SER A 19 -4.99 6.17 -15.89
C SER A 19 -5.95 6.14 -14.70
N SER A 20 -6.99 5.32 -14.83
CA SER A 20 -7.92 5.04 -13.76
C SER A 20 -8.24 3.55 -13.73
N LEU A 21 -8.29 2.98 -12.53
CA LEU A 21 -8.65 1.59 -12.29
C LEU A 21 -10.00 1.54 -11.60
N SER A 22 -10.96 0.84 -12.18
CA SER A 22 -12.31 0.72 -11.63
C SER A 22 -12.67 -0.75 -11.42
N TYR A 23 -12.97 -1.09 -10.17
CA TYR A 23 -13.52 -2.39 -9.77
C TYR A 23 -14.14 -2.26 -8.39
N GLY A 24 -15.42 -2.05 -8.31
CA GLY A 24 -16.10 -1.82 -7.05
C GLY A 24 -15.68 -0.50 -6.37
N HIS A 25 -16.02 -0.35 -5.10
CA HIS A 25 -15.81 0.88 -4.35
C HIS A 25 -14.57 0.80 -3.47
N ALA A 26 -13.43 1.30 -3.96
CA ALA A 26 -12.17 1.32 -3.22
C ALA A 26 -12.19 2.36 -2.08
N MET A 27 -11.82 1.94 -0.88
CA MET A 27 -11.75 2.78 0.32
C MET A 27 -10.32 3.07 0.75
N LEU A 28 -9.40 2.20 0.40
CA LEU A 28 -7.99 2.36 0.71
C LEU A 28 -7.13 1.67 -0.34
N ILE A 29 -5.92 2.14 -0.48
CA ILE A 29 -4.96 1.63 -1.45
C ILE A 29 -3.57 1.56 -0.82
N ARG A 30 -2.80 0.52 -1.18
CA ARG A 30 -1.40 0.38 -0.78
C ARG A 30 -0.60 -0.30 -1.88
N PHE A 31 0.47 0.35 -2.29
CA PHE A 31 1.47 -0.28 -3.14
C PHE A 31 2.21 -1.37 -2.37
N ASP A 32 2.65 -2.38 -3.08
CA ASP A 32 3.58 -3.36 -2.55
C ASP A 32 4.99 -2.74 -2.37
N LYS A 33 5.90 -3.45 -1.73
CA LYS A 33 7.25 -2.92 -1.44
C LYS A 33 8.12 -2.74 -2.68
N LYS A 34 7.83 -3.45 -3.77
CA LYS A 34 8.53 -3.34 -5.05
C LYS A 34 7.88 -2.34 -6.01
N GLY A 35 6.56 -2.16 -5.90
CA GLY A 35 5.79 -1.33 -6.79
C GLY A 35 5.15 -2.07 -7.97
N ASP A 36 5.24 -3.41 -8.03
CA ASP A 36 4.65 -4.18 -9.11
C ASP A 36 3.11 -4.28 -8.98
N HIS A 37 2.62 -4.24 -7.73
CA HIS A 37 1.20 -4.46 -7.44
C HIS A 37 0.62 -3.36 -6.54
N LEU A 38 -0.69 -3.13 -6.72
CA LEU A 38 -1.50 -2.25 -5.89
C LEU A 38 -2.61 -3.05 -5.23
N ALA A 39 -2.64 -3.08 -3.90
CA ALA A 39 -3.77 -3.65 -3.16
C ALA A 39 -4.81 -2.57 -2.87
N ALA A 40 -6.06 -2.85 -3.22
CA ALA A 40 -7.19 -2.01 -2.94
C ALA A 40 -8.18 -2.73 -2.02
N GLY A 41 -8.51 -2.11 -0.90
CA GLY A 41 -9.56 -2.58 0.01
C GLY A 41 -10.89 -1.92 -0.32
N LEU A 42 -11.91 -2.74 -0.58
CA LEU A 42 -13.22 -2.27 -0.98
C LEU A 42 -14.18 -2.09 0.21
N PHE A 43 -15.23 -1.32 -0.03
CA PHE A 43 -16.33 -1.12 0.90
C PHE A 43 -17.08 -2.43 1.23
N ASP A 44 -17.16 -3.35 0.28
CA ASP A 44 -17.84 -4.65 0.43
C ASP A 44 -17.03 -5.69 1.21
N GLY A 45 -15.82 -5.35 1.63
CA GLY A 45 -14.92 -6.27 2.34
C GLY A 45 -14.13 -7.19 1.42
N VAL A 46 -14.11 -6.90 0.12
CA VAL A 46 -13.25 -7.57 -0.86
C VAL A 46 -11.93 -6.81 -0.98
N ILE A 47 -10.85 -7.53 -1.19
CA ILE A 47 -9.56 -6.93 -1.50
C ILE A 47 -9.19 -7.33 -2.91
N ILE A 48 -8.76 -6.35 -3.69
CA ILE A 48 -8.32 -6.54 -5.07
C ILE A 48 -6.85 -6.19 -5.14
N ILE A 49 -6.13 -7.02 -5.86
CA ILE A 49 -4.72 -6.80 -6.16
C ILE A 49 -4.62 -6.56 -7.65
N TRP A 50 -4.17 -5.38 -7.99
CA TRP A 50 -3.92 -4.94 -9.34
C TRP A 50 -2.46 -5.16 -9.71
N ASP A 51 -2.21 -5.61 -10.93
CA ASP A 51 -0.91 -5.57 -11.57
C ASP A 51 -0.79 -4.24 -12.32
N LEU A 52 0.22 -3.46 -11.98
CA LEU A 52 0.41 -2.12 -12.54
C LEU A 52 0.99 -2.12 -13.95
N LEU A 53 1.62 -3.21 -14.38
CA LEU A 53 2.14 -3.33 -15.75
C LEU A 53 1.01 -3.50 -16.75
N THR A 54 0.04 -4.33 -16.39
CA THR A 54 -1.08 -4.68 -17.29
C THR A 54 -2.35 -3.87 -16.97
N ASN A 55 -2.37 -3.14 -15.86
CA ASN A 55 -3.58 -2.52 -15.28
C ASN A 55 -4.72 -3.52 -15.07
N GLY A 56 -4.37 -4.79 -14.92
CA GLY A 56 -5.31 -5.91 -14.75
C GLY A 56 -5.44 -6.36 -13.30
N VAL A 57 -6.53 -7.06 -13.00
CA VAL A 57 -6.75 -7.66 -11.68
C VAL A 57 -5.95 -8.96 -11.56
N SER A 58 -4.98 -8.99 -10.67
CA SER A 58 -4.15 -10.16 -10.40
C SER A 58 -4.83 -11.14 -9.45
N ARG A 59 -5.44 -10.64 -8.37
CA ARG A 59 -6.12 -11.46 -7.35
C ARG A 59 -7.33 -10.75 -6.77
N ILE A 60 -8.33 -11.55 -6.39
CA ILE A 60 -9.52 -11.11 -5.66
C ILE A 60 -9.60 -11.94 -4.39
N LEU A 61 -9.52 -11.28 -3.22
CA LEU A 61 -9.54 -11.94 -1.93
C LEU A 61 -10.86 -11.65 -1.23
N LYS A 62 -11.67 -12.69 -1.04
CA LYS A 62 -12.99 -12.60 -0.39
C LYS A 62 -12.94 -13.24 0.99
N GLY A 63 -13.32 -12.50 2.03
CA GLY A 63 -13.31 -13.04 3.40
C GLY A 63 -13.77 -12.10 4.50
N HIS A 64 -13.70 -10.82 4.33
CA HIS A 64 -14.32 -9.85 5.22
C HIS A 64 -15.78 -9.59 4.83
N THR A 65 -16.58 -9.19 5.82
CA THR A 65 -18.03 -8.93 5.64
C THR A 65 -18.37 -7.44 5.81
N ARG A 66 -17.39 -6.61 6.10
CA ARG A 66 -17.52 -5.18 6.33
C ARG A 66 -16.37 -4.46 5.62
N PRO A 67 -16.47 -3.14 5.44
CA PRO A 67 -15.43 -2.35 4.78
C PRO A 67 -14.03 -2.59 5.35
N ILE A 68 -13.07 -2.70 4.44
CA ILE A 68 -11.66 -2.82 4.78
C ILE A 68 -11.17 -1.46 5.29
N GLN A 69 -10.42 -1.46 6.40
CA GLN A 69 -9.88 -0.25 7.02
C GLN A 69 -8.36 -0.14 6.89
N SER A 70 -7.67 -1.27 6.77
CA SER A 70 -6.23 -1.30 6.62
C SER A 70 -5.79 -2.51 5.82
N VAL A 71 -4.78 -2.29 4.99
CA VAL A 71 -4.06 -3.33 4.25
C VAL A 71 -2.58 -3.05 4.42
N CYS A 72 -1.82 -4.09 4.73
CA CYS A 72 -0.37 -4.01 4.89
C CYS A 72 0.30 -5.18 4.19
N TRP A 73 1.33 -4.89 3.39
CA TRP A 73 2.14 -5.87 2.70
C TRP A 73 3.27 -6.38 3.57
N SER A 74 3.58 -7.66 3.46
CA SER A 74 4.83 -8.19 4.02
C SER A 74 6.03 -7.71 3.20
N ILE A 75 7.23 -7.76 3.79
CA ILE A 75 8.47 -7.38 3.08
C ILE A 75 8.73 -8.23 1.83
N GLU A 76 8.30 -9.48 1.85
CA GLU A 76 8.46 -10.44 0.76
C GLU A 76 7.39 -10.28 -0.35
N ASN A 77 6.42 -9.38 -0.21
CA ASN A 77 5.26 -9.20 -1.08
C ASN A 77 4.35 -10.43 -1.23
N ARG A 78 4.66 -11.53 -0.53
CA ARG A 78 3.88 -12.78 -0.60
C ARG A 78 2.66 -12.76 0.30
N TYR A 79 2.78 -12.13 1.48
CA TYR A 79 1.69 -12.10 2.46
C TYR A 79 1.09 -10.72 2.55
N LEU A 80 -0.23 -10.70 2.73
CA LEU A 80 -1.01 -9.49 2.91
C LEU A 80 -1.79 -9.58 4.20
N LEU A 81 -1.67 -8.60 5.07
CA LEU A 81 -2.53 -8.44 6.23
C LEU A 81 -3.65 -7.49 5.89
N SER A 82 -4.87 -7.89 6.16
CA SER A 82 -6.05 -7.03 6.03
C SER A 82 -6.78 -6.91 7.36
N ALA A 83 -7.30 -5.72 7.62
CA ALA A 83 -8.12 -5.45 8.78
C ALA A 83 -9.40 -4.73 8.37
N ALA A 84 -10.51 -5.10 8.99
CA ALA A 84 -11.83 -4.56 8.64
C ALA A 84 -12.67 -4.22 9.87
N ARG A 85 -13.77 -3.53 9.62
CA ARG A 85 -14.78 -3.22 10.66
C ARG A 85 -15.57 -4.44 11.14
N ASP A 86 -15.30 -5.63 10.61
CA ASP A 86 -15.90 -6.92 11.06
C ASP A 86 -15.19 -7.52 12.28
N TRP A 87 -14.29 -6.76 12.92
CA TRP A 87 -13.51 -7.14 14.10
C TRP A 87 -12.48 -8.23 13.83
N ARG A 88 -12.07 -8.38 12.58
CA ARG A 88 -11.15 -9.43 12.15
C ARG A 88 -9.94 -8.85 11.42
N CYS A 89 -8.79 -9.44 11.70
CA CYS A 89 -7.62 -9.37 10.83
C CYS A 89 -7.46 -10.71 10.11
N VAL A 90 -7.13 -10.66 8.84
CA VAL A 90 -6.88 -11.84 8.03
C VAL A 90 -5.50 -11.71 7.38
N LEU A 91 -4.70 -12.74 7.57
CA LEU A 91 -3.44 -12.91 6.88
C LEU A 91 -3.66 -13.81 5.66
N TRP A 92 -3.31 -13.31 4.49
CA TRP A 92 -3.48 -13.98 3.20
C TRP A 92 -2.14 -14.43 2.66
N ASP A 93 -2.09 -15.60 2.04
CA ASP A 93 -1.00 -16.01 1.15
C ASP A 93 -1.43 -15.70 -0.29
N LEU A 94 -0.70 -14.81 -0.95
CA LEU A 94 -1.04 -14.36 -2.30
C LEU A 94 -0.69 -15.38 -3.37
N LYS A 95 0.18 -16.36 -3.05
CA LYS A 95 0.47 -17.46 -3.97
C LYS A 95 -0.79 -18.20 -4.39
N ASP A 96 -1.61 -18.58 -3.41
CA ASP A 96 -2.81 -19.38 -3.63
C ASP A 96 -4.10 -18.56 -3.44
N GLY A 97 -4.00 -17.30 -3.00
CA GLY A 97 -5.15 -16.47 -2.62
C GLY A 97 -5.87 -16.99 -1.38
N SER A 98 -5.24 -17.86 -0.61
CA SER A 98 -5.84 -18.51 0.54
C SER A 98 -5.67 -17.71 1.83
N ARG A 99 -6.59 -17.93 2.77
CA ARG A 99 -6.50 -17.34 4.10
C ARG A 99 -5.59 -18.22 4.98
N VAL A 100 -4.43 -17.69 5.35
CA VAL A 100 -3.49 -18.37 6.24
C VAL A 100 -4.05 -18.40 7.66
N LYS A 101 -4.47 -17.24 8.16
CA LYS A 101 -4.99 -17.12 9.54
C LYS A 101 -6.03 -16.00 9.61
N MET A 102 -7.04 -16.21 10.45
CA MET A 102 -8.06 -15.22 10.76
C MET A 102 -8.07 -15.00 12.27
N ILE A 103 -7.93 -13.76 12.69
CA ILE A 103 -7.84 -13.34 14.08
C ILE A 103 -9.01 -12.41 14.38
N ARG A 104 -9.80 -12.73 15.43
CA ARG A 104 -10.92 -11.91 15.88
C ARG A 104 -10.48 -11.09 17.09
N PHE A 105 -10.90 -9.83 17.10
CA PHE A 105 -10.72 -8.88 18.21
C PHE A 105 -12.05 -8.57 18.90
N ASN A 106 -12.00 -7.77 19.96
CA ASN A 106 -13.17 -7.41 20.76
C ASN A 106 -13.84 -6.13 20.28
N ALA A 107 -13.20 -5.37 19.41
CA ALA A 107 -13.70 -4.10 18.86
C ALA A 107 -13.39 -4.01 17.34
N PRO A 108 -14.05 -3.09 16.62
CA PRO A 108 -13.72 -2.80 15.22
C PRO A 108 -12.26 -2.37 15.10
N ILE A 109 -11.59 -2.81 14.04
CA ILE A 109 -10.20 -2.48 13.82
C ILE A 109 -10.15 -1.21 12.97
N TRP A 110 -9.35 -0.24 13.43
CA TRP A 110 -9.09 0.99 12.70
C TRP A 110 -7.89 0.85 11.78
N GLY A 111 -6.81 0.25 12.27
CA GLY A 111 -5.59 0.03 11.51
C GLY A 111 -4.88 -1.23 11.98
N ALA A 112 -4.17 -1.89 11.09
CA ALA A 112 -3.29 -2.99 11.42
C ALA A 112 -2.05 -2.93 10.54
N GLU A 113 -0.89 -3.16 11.14
CA GLU A 113 0.39 -3.10 10.46
C GLU A 113 1.26 -4.29 10.84
N LEU A 114 1.90 -4.90 9.83
CA LEU A 114 2.84 -6.00 10.03
C LEU A 114 4.17 -5.48 10.56
N HIS A 115 4.83 -6.31 11.34
CA HIS A 115 6.23 -6.07 11.70
C HIS A 115 7.10 -6.08 10.43
N PRO A 116 8.07 -5.15 10.30
CA PRO A 116 8.84 -4.98 9.07
C PRO A 116 9.63 -6.23 8.66
N PHE A 117 10.04 -7.10 9.58
CA PHE A 117 10.82 -8.30 9.28
C PHE A 117 10.10 -9.61 9.59
N ASP A 118 9.07 -9.59 10.42
CA ASP A 118 8.37 -10.79 10.85
C ASP A 118 6.89 -10.73 10.47
N ARG A 119 6.49 -11.61 9.55
CA ARG A 119 5.11 -11.73 9.08
C ARG A 119 4.14 -12.26 10.14
N GLU A 120 4.65 -12.86 11.21
CA GLU A 120 3.85 -13.47 12.25
C GLU A 120 3.50 -12.50 13.38
N ILE A 121 4.12 -11.32 13.38
CA ILE A 121 3.88 -10.28 14.35
C ILE A 121 3.22 -9.08 13.66
N PHE A 122 2.15 -8.58 14.26
CA PHE A 122 1.49 -7.36 13.80
C PHE A 122 0.87 -6.60 14.97
N VAL A 123 0.71 -5.30 14.80
CA VAL A 123 0.00 -4.43 15.73
C VAL A 123 -1.38 -4.08 15.14
N ALA A 124 -2.41 -4.11 15.97
CA ALA A 124 -3.75 -3.68 15.61
C ALA A 124 -4.22 -2.56 16.53
N SER A 125 -4.62 -1.43 15.97
CA SER A 125 -5.31 -0.36 16.67
C SER A 125 -6.82 -0.57 16.58
N LEU A 126 -7.48 -0.55 17.71
CA LEU A 126 -8.91 -0.81 17.85
C LEU A 126 -9.68 0.50 18.05
N LEU A 127 -10.90 0.56 17.56
CA LEU A 127 -11.76 1.71 17.77
C LEU A 127 -12.27 1.70 19.21
N GLU A 128 -12.01 2.78 19.96
CA GLU A 128 -12.43 2.95 21.36
C GLU A 128 -11.92 1.87 22.32
N ASP A 129 -10.85 1.18 21.96
CA ASP A 129 -10.21 0.16 22.79
C ASP A 129 -8.68 0.31 22.74
N VAL A 130 -7.98 -0.47 23.55
CA VAL A 130 -6.51 -0.45 23.62
C VAL A 130 -5.89 -1.17 22.41
N PRO A 131 -4.74 -0.69 21.91
CA PRO A 131 -4.05 -1.35 20.82
C PRO A 131 -3.47 -2.68 21.28
N ILE A 132 -3.40 -3.64 20.36
CA ILE A 132 -2.98 -5.01 20.65
C ILE A 132 -1.86 -5.41 19.71
N LEU A 133 -0.73 -5.83 20.28
CA LEU A 133 0.31 -6.55 19.55
C LEU A 133 -0.06 -8.03 19.51
N THR A 134 -0.10 -8.59 18.32
CA THR A 134 -0.48 -9.99 18.10
C THR A 134 0.69 -10.76 17.52
N ASN A 135 1.03 -11.89 18.13
CA ASN A 135 2.00 -12.85 17.61
C ASN A 135 1.27 -14.14 17.23
N ILE A 136 1.50 -14.60 16.01
CA ILE A 136 0.84 -15.77 15.41
C ILE A 136 1.77 -16.99 15.40
N SER A 137 3.02 -16.85 15.81
CA SER A 137 4.03 -17.92 15.77
C SER A 137 3.61 -19.14 16.57
N GLY A 138 4.14 -20.30 16.19
CA GLY A 138 3.98 -21.53 16.98
C GLY A 138 2.58 -22.13 17.00
N GLY A 139 1.71 -21.83 16.03
CA GLY A 139 0.36 -22.43 15.94
C GLY A 139 -0.67 -21.83 16.89
N GLY A 140 -0.28 -21.01 17.86
CA GLY A 140 -1.15 -20.25 18.77
C GLY A 140 -1.37 -18.80 18.32
N ILE A 141 -2.27 -18.10 18.99
CA ILE A 141 -2.46 -16.66 18.86
C ILE A 141 -2.19 -16.06 20.23
N GLN A 142 -1.14 -15.28 20.34
CA GLN A 142 -0.81 -14.55 21.56
C GLN A 142 -1.13 -13.08 21.33
N LYS A 143 -1.87 -12.48 22.25
CA LYS A 143 -2.29 -11.08 22.20
C LYS A 143 -1.74 -10.34 23.40
N TYR A 144 -1.00 -9.30 23.14
CA TYR A 144 -0.41 -8.45 24.16
C TYR A 144 -1.05 -7.05 24.07
N VAL A 145 -1.56 -6.57 25.18
CA VAL A 145 -2.17 -5.24 25.25
C VAL A 145 -1.05 -4.20 25.38
N LEU A 146 -1.11 -3.16 24.55
CA LEU A 146 -0.16 -2.07 24.61
C LEU A 146 -0.70 -0.93 25.47
N PRO A 147 0.16 -0.28 26.27
CA PRO A 147 -0.25 0.84 27.11
C PRO A 147 -0.61 2.08 26.26
N THR A 148 -1.67 2.78 26.65
CA THR A 148 -2.14 4.00 25.97
C THR A 148 -1.86 5.26 26.79
N ALA A 149 -1.84 5.17 28.13
CA ALA A 149 -1.61 6.29 29.00
C ALA A 149 -0.19 6.84 28.84
N PRO A 150 0.00 8.15 28.57
CA PRO A 150 1.33 8.70 28.30
C PRO A 150 2.20 8.67 29.56
N LYS A 151 3.50 8.39 29.37
CA LYS A 151 4.52 8.56 30.40
C LYS A 151 4.92 10.04 30.41
N ARG A 152 4.45 10.78 31.40
CA ARG A 152 4.82 12.19 31.52
C ARG A 152 6.21 12.33 32.11
N PRO A 153 7.06 13.24 31.61
CA PRO A 153 8.31 13.55 32.24
C PRO A 153 8.04 14.15 33.63
N LEU A 154 8.73 13.64 34.62
CA LEU A 154 8.71 14.19 35.97
C LEU A 154 9.40 15.55 35.92
N LYS A 155 8.69 16.60 36.33
CA LYS A 155 9.32 17.92 36.50
C LYS A 155 10.31 17.82 37.66
N GLU A 156 11.53 18.32 37.42
CA GLU A 156 12.57 18.38 38.47
C GLU A 156 11.99 19.03 39.74
N GLY A 157 11.92 18.25 40.83
CA GLY A 157 11.47 18.72 42.13
C GLY A 157 10.07 18.28 42.57
N THR A 158 9.34 17.52 41.77
CA THR A 158 8.04 16.93 42.14
C THR A 158 8.24 15.45 42.54
N GLU A 159 7.87 15.08 43.76
CA GLU A 159 7.85 13.69 44.21
C GLU A 159 6.82 12.90 43.41
N GLU A 160 7.07 11.60 43.15
CA GLU A 160 6.23 10.71 42.31
C GLU A 160 4.74 10.62 42.73
N GLY A 161 4.30 11.30 43.77
CA GLY A 161 2.95 11.26 44.30
C GLY A 161 2.07 12.48 44.01
N GLU A 162 2.57 13.56 43.41
CA GLU A 162 1.83 14.82 43.24
C GLU A 162 1.17 15.06 41.87
N ILE A 163 1.04 14.04 41.05
CA ILE A 163 0.28 14.19 39.80
C ILE A 163 -1.21 14.24 40.17
N ASP A 164 -1.87 15.36 39.85
CA ASP A 164 -3.29 15.54 40.07
C ASP A 164 -4.10 14.33 39.60
N GLU A 165 -4.91 13.71 40.49
CA GLU A 165 -5.79 12.57 40.14
C GLU A 165 -6.70 12.89 38.94
N LYS A 166 -7.05 14.17 38.74
CA LYS A 166 -7.82 14.62 37.57
C LYS A 166 -7.06 14.46 36.27
N VAL A 167 -5.75 14.67 36.29
CA VAL A 167 -4.89 14.52 35.13
C VAL A 167 -4.71 13.04 34.76
N ILE A 168 -4.48 12.19 35.75
CA ILE A 168 -4.40 10.75 35.59
C ILE A 168 -5.74 10.22 35.05
N SER A 169 -6.87 10.63 35.58
CA SER A 169 -8.19 10.22 35.11
C SER A 169 -8.52 10.72 33.70
N GLN A 170 -7.91 11.80 33.26
CA GLN A 170 -8.02 12.28 31.88
C GLN A 170 -7.12 11.47 30.93
N ASP A 171 -5.93 11.10 31.37
CA ASP A 171 -4.99 10.34 30.56
C ASP A 171 -5.44 8.89 30.37
N THR A 172 -6.12 8.30 31.34
CA THR A 172 -6.73 6.96 31.22
C THR A 172 -7.94 6.91 30.28
N LYS A 173 -8.61 8.04 30.00
CA LYS A 173 -9.78 8.14 29.11
C LYS A 173 -9.43 8.39 27.65
N GLN A 174 -8.18 8.29 27.26
CA GLN A 174 -7.77 8.44 25.87
C GLN A 174 -7.64 7.09 25.19
N PHE A 175 -7.85 7.08 23.88
CA PHE A 175 -7.71 5.89 23.06
C PHE A 175 -6.58 6.07 22.06
N THR A 176 -5.93 4.98 21.71
CA THR A 176 -4.96 4.94 20.61
C THR A 176 -5.70 4.71 19.30
N LEU A 177 -5.56 5.65 18.36
CA LEU A 177 -6.18 5.53 17.04
C LEU A 177 -5.29 4.82 16.04
N VAL A 178 -4.01 5.11 16.06
CA VAL A 178 -3.06 4.62 15.05
C VAL A 178 -1.81 4.09 15.72
N CYS A 179 -1.34 2.95 15.24
CA CYS A 179 -0.05 2.38 15.63
C CYS A 179 0.73 2.02 14.37
N THR A 180 2.03 2.29 14.37
CA THR A 180 2.95 1.93 13.30
C THR A 180 4.26 1.41 13.88
N PHE A 181 4.88 0.46 13.19
CA PHE A 181 6.22 0.02 13.56
C PHE A 181 7.27 1.00 13.06
N ASP A 182 8.39 1.04 13.74
CA ASP A 182 9.61 1.62 13.22
C ASP A 182 10.19 0.75 12.10
N SER A 183 11.08 1.32 11.28
CA SER A 183 11.78 0.59 10.21
C SER A 183 12.57 -0.61 10.71
N THR A 184 13.08 -0.54 11.95
CA THR A 184 13.83 -1.62 12.62
C THR A 184 12.94 -2.66 13.31
N GLY A 185 11.63 -2.39 13.47
CA GLY A 185 10.70 -3.24 14.21
C GLY A 185 10.89 -3.24 15.74
N LYS A 186 11.86 -2.50 16.27
CA LYS A 186 12.13 -2.46 17.71
C LYS A 186 11.15 -1.58 18.47
N TYR A 187 10.61 -0.56 17.83
CA TYR A 187 9.73 0.44 18.43
C TYR A 187 8.39 0.49 17.72
N ILE A 188 7.37 0.84 18.48
CA ILE A 188 6.01 1.06 18.00
C ILE A 188 5.64 2.49 18.32
N TYR A 189 5.29 3.26 17.32
CA TYR A 189 4.73 4.61 17.47
C TYR A 189 3.23 4.52 17.59
N SER A 190 2.65 5.06 18.65
CA SER A 190 1.21 5.08 18.85
C SER A 190 0.68 6.50 19.02
N GLY A 191 -0.31 6.86 18.20
CA GLY A 191 -0.98 8.16 18.23
C GLY A 191 -2.32 8.10 18.94
N THR A 192 -2.53 9.03 19.90
CA THR A 192 -3.74 9.05 20.73
C THR A 192 -4.75 10.10 20.30
N THR A 193 -5.97 9.98 20.81
CA THR A 193 -7.07 10.95 20.61
C THR A 193 -6.81 12.33 21.22
N LYS A 194 -5.84 12.46 22.13
CA LYS A 194 -5.45 13.73 22.76
C LYS A 194 -4.14 14.31 22.23
N GLY A 195 -3.66 13.77 21.10
CA GLY A 195 -2.48 14.28 20.44
C GLY A 195 -1.16 13.91 21.10
N TRP A 196 -1.15 12.87 21.93
CA TRP A 196 0.07 12.27 22.42
C TRP A 196 0.63 11.28 21.42
N LEU A 197 1.91 11.32 21.20
CA LEU A 197 2.67 10.30 20.52
C LEU A 197 3.49 9.53 21.55
N ASN A 198 3.22 8.23 21.66
CA ASN A 198 3.94 7.34 22.55
C ASN A 198 4.90 6.46 21.74
N ILE A 199 6.09 6.26 22.25
CA ILE A 199 7.08 5.33 21.72
C ILE A 199 7.12 4.13 22.66
N ILE A 200 6.76 2.96 22.16
CA ILE A 200 6.62 1.72 22.91
C ILE A 200 7.70 0.74 22.41
N SER A 201 8.37 0.05 23.30
CA SER A 201 9.28 -1.04 22.92
C SER A 201 8.47 -2.26 22.49
N SER A 202 8.81 -2.86 21.34
CA SER A 202 8.14 -4.08 20.85
C SER A 202 8.43 -5.30 21.70
N THR A 203 9.54 -5.30 22.45
CA THR A 203 10.00 -6.42 23.27
C THR A 203 9.51 -6.35 24.72
N SER A 204 9.68 -5.19 25.38
CA SER A 204 9.24 -4.99 26.77
C SER A 204 7.76 -4.61 26.88
N LEU A 205 7.15 -4.11 25.79
CA LEU A 205 5.77 -3.61 25.72
C LEU A 205 5.53 -2.42 26.66
N GLU A 206 6.57 -1.74 27.09
CA GLU A 206 6.51 -0.57 27.94
C GLU A 206 6.69 0.71 27.12
N ILE A 207 6.08 1.79 27.60
CA ILE A 207 6.28 3.11 27.02
C ILE A 207 7.65 3.62 27.44
N LEU A 208 8.52 3.82 26.46
CA LEU A 208 9.83 4.41 26.69
C LEU A 208 9.72 5.91 26.84
N TYR A 209 9.02 6.54 25.91
CA TYR A 209 8.86 7.98 25.88
C TYR A 209 7.47 8.40 25.36
N SER A 210 6.96 9.53 25.85
CA SER A 210 5.69 10.13 25.42
C SER A 210 5.82 11.63 25.33
N PHE A 211 5.35 12.20 24.22
CA PHE A 211 5.31 13.66 24.10
C PHE A 211 4.00 14.11 23.47
N ARG A 212 3.60 15.31 23.83
CA ARG A 212 2.36 15.89 23.34
C ARG A 212 2.64 16.75 22.12
N LEU A 213 2.23 16.27 20.96
CA LEU A 213 2.44 16.95 19.69
C LEU A 213 1.37 18.02 19.42
N THR A 214 0.14 17.70 19.75
CA THR A 214 -1.04 18.54 19.50
C THR A 214 -2.08 18.36 20.59
N ASN A 215 -3.14 19.17 20.55
CA ASN A 215 -4.32 19.01 21.40
C ASN A 215 -5.46 18.26 20.68
N SER A 216 -5.22 17.80 19.47
CA SER A 216 -6.19 17.20 18.56
C SER A 216 -5.86 15.73 18.30
N ASN A 217 -6.83 15.00 17.78
CA ASN A 217 -6.64 13.58 17.45
C ASN A 217 -5.59 13.39 16.37
N ILE A 218 -4.71 12.41 16.57
CA ILE A 218 -3.80 11.91 15.54
C ILE A 218 -4.56 10.90 14.68
N LYS A 219 -4.78 11.22 13.41
CA LYS A 219 -5.53 10.37 12.47
C LYS A 219 -4.66 9.31 11.80
N GLN A 220 -3.42 9.69 11.46
CA GLN A 220 -2.52 8.86 10.66
C GLN A 220 -1.08 9.15 11.03
N ILE A 221 -0.28 8.10 11.07
CA ILE A 221 1.17 8.15 11.20
C ILE A 221 1.73 7.39 10.01
N ARG A 222 2.67 7.99 9.29
CA ARG A 222 3.35 7.39 8.16
C ARG A 222 4.85 7.48 8.36
N LEU A 223 5.50 6.35 8.11
CA LEU A 223 6.95 6.25 8.10
C LEU A 223 7.47 6.60 6.71
N SER A 224 8.54 7.39 6.65
CA SER A 224 9.28 7.62 5.41
C SER A 224 9.88 6.30 4.90
N PRO A 225 9.94 6.06 3.59
CA PRO A 225 10.63 4.89 3.02
C PRO A 225 12.10 4.79 3.45
N THR A 226 12.75 5.93 3.71
CA THR A 226 14.12 5.98 4.24
C THR A 226 14.23 5.56 5.72
N GLY A 227 13.11 5.42 6.43
CA GLY A 227 13.07 5.07 7.85
C GLY A 227 13.59 6.14 8.80
N LYS A 228 13.74 7.39 8.35
CA LYS A 228 14.34 8.47 9.17
C LYS A 228 13.34 9.50 9.67
N THR A 229 12.16 9.57 9.08
CA THR A 229 11.18 10.62 9.37
C THR A 229 9.78 10.03 9.49
N LEU A 230 8.98 10.58 10.40
CA LEU A 230 7.55 10.32 10.55
C LEU A 230 6.75 11.50 10.03
N ALA A 231 5.69 11.25 9.28
CA ALA A 231 4.64 12.23 8.99
C ALA A 231 3.41 11.90 9.85
N ILE A 232 2.92 12.91 10.54
CA ILE A 232 1.77 12.79 11.45
C ILE A 232 0.67 13.73 10.98
N ASN A 233 -0.43 13.12 10.57
CA ASN A 233 -1.65 13.83 10.19
C ASN A 233 -2.58 13.92 11.42
N SER A 234 -2.96 15.12 11.78
CA SER A 234 -3.84 15.39 12.91
C SER A 234 -5.09 16.21 12.51
N THR A 235 -6.12 16.15 13.33
CA THR A 235 -7.39 16.86 13.07
C THR A 235 -7.26 18.38 13.16
N ASP A 236 -6.13 18.91 13.60
CA ASP A 236 -5.85 20.35 13.64
C ASP A 236 -5.52 20.98 12.28
N ARG A 237 -5.61 20.20 11.18
CA ARG A 237 -5.35 20.64 9.80
C ARG A 237 -3.86 20.85 9.47
N ILE A 238 -2.98 20.34 10.32
CA ILE A 238 -1.55 20.46 10.16
C ILE A 238 -0.95 19.06 10.08
N ILE A 239 -0.15 18.82 9.04
CA ILE A 239 0.70 17.64 8.95
C ILE A 239 2.07 18.04 9.47
N ARG A 240 2.63 17.25 10.37
CA ARG A 240 3.94 17.48 10.97
C ARG A 240 4.90 16.40 10.61
N THR A 241 6.13 16.77 10.29
CA THR A 241 7.23 15.82 10.15
C THR A 241 8.12 15.87 11.37
N LEU A 242 8.51 14.68 11.80
CA LEU A 242 9.36 14.46 12.97
C LEU A 242 10.49 13.52 12.59
N PRO A 243 11.73 13.78 13.02
CA PRO A 243 12.81 12.83 12.87
C PRO A 243 12.56 11.59 13.74
N ILE A 244 13.02 10.44 13.30
CA ILE A 244 13.02 9.21 14.08
C ILE A 244 14.28 9.18 14.93
N PHE A 245 14.14 8.75 16.17
CA PHE A 245 15.21 8.69 17.14
C PHE A 245 15.73 7.27 17.25
N ASP A 246 17.03 7.09 17.08
CA ASP A 246 17.66 5.76 17.19
C ASP A 246 17.58 5.18 18.62
N ASN A 247 17.63 6.05 19.64
CA ASN A 247 17.60 5.66 21.04
C ASN A 247 16.57 6.49 21.83
N PRO A 248 15.30 6.09 21.85
CA PRO A 248 14.24 6.83 22.53
C PRO A 248 14.35 6.81 24.06
N GLU A 249 15.19 5.95 24.64
CA GLU A 249 15.38 5.84 26.08
C GLU A 249 16.11 7.06 26.69
N ASN A 250 16.92 7.76 25.90
CA ASN A 250 17.73 8.90 26.35
C ASN A 250 17.21 10.25 25.84
N LEU A 251 15.96 10.30 25.41
CA LEU A 251 15.35 11.54 24.90
C LEU A 251 15.03 12.49 26.05
N ASN A 252 15.46 13.74 25.91
CA ASN A 252 15.03 14.86 26.74
C ASN A 252 13.88 15.60 26.03
N ASP A 253 13.01 16.25 26.80
CA ASP A 253 11.87 17.00 26.24
C ASP A 253 12.29 18.08 25.22
N ASP A 254 13.47 18.66 25.37
CA ASP A 254 14.00 19.69 24.48
C ASP A 254 14.60 19.14 23.17
N SER A 255 14.73 17.82 23.05
CA SER A 255 15.35 17.18 21.87
C SER A 255 14.37 16.90 20.72
N ILE A 256 13.07 17.05 20.97
CA ILE A 256 12.03 16.74 19.98
C ILE A 256 11.56 18.02 19.32
N GLU A 257 12.11 18.30 18.16
CA GLU A 257 11.68 19.39 17.32
C GLU A 257 10.88 18.89 16.12
N VAL A 258 9.78 19.59 15.83
CA VAL A 258 9.01 19.37 14.60
C VAL A 258 9.81 19.98 13.46
N GLU A 259 10.25 19.15 12.47
CA GLU A 259 11.00 19.64 11.32
C GLU A 259 10.19 20.68 10.54
N HIS A 260 9.01 20.28 10.06
CA HIS A 260 8.11 21.14 9.29
C HIS A 260 6.64 20.93 9.65
N LYS A 261 5.85 21.96 9.36
CA LYS A 261 4.39 21.99 9.52
C LYS A 261 3.76 22.32 8.18
N PHE A 262 3.12 21.34 7.57
CA PHE A 262 2.45 21.50 6.29
C PHE A 262 0.97 21.81 6.48
N GLN A 263 0.53 22.92 5.95
CA GLN A 263 -0.86 23.37 6.02
C GLN A 263 -1.16 24.32 4.85
N ASP A 264 -2.43 24.38 4.47
CA ASP A 264 -2.91 25.48 3.64
C ASP A 264 -3.37 26.62 4.56
N VAL A 265 -2.63 27.72 4.52
CA VAL A 265 -2.87 28.90 5.38
C VAL A 265 -4.11 29.65 4.91
N ILE A 266 -4.41 29.63 3.62
CA ILE A 266 -5.50 30.40 3.00
C ILE A 266 -6.82 29.67 3.22
N ASN A 267 -6.91 28.44 2.74
CA ASN A 267 -8.17 27.68 2.71
C ASN A 267 -8.41 26.88 3.98
N ARG A 268 -7.39 26.62 4.79
CA ARG A 268 -7.44 25.88 6.05
C ARG A 268 -8.10 24.51 5.91
N PHE A 269 -7.77 23.78 4.87
CA PHE A 269 -8.30 22.43 4.62
C PHE A 269 -7.93 21.44 5.71
N GLN A 270 -8.78 20.43 5.92
CA GLN A 270 -8.42 19.22 6.63
C GLN A 270 -7.83 18.21 5.64
N TRP A 271 -7.01 17.31 6.15
CA TRP A 271 -6.35 16.29 5.36
C TRP A 271 -6.98 14.92 5.64
N ASN A 272 -7.28 14.16 4.57
CA ASN A 272 -7.74 12.78 4.68
C ASN A 272 -6.57 11.86 4.93
N ALA A 273 -5.66 11.79 3.99
CA ALA A 273 -4.50 10.92 4.04
C ALA A 273 -3.23 11.71 3.70
N CYS A 274 -2.10 11.20 4.16
CA CYS A 274 -0.78 11.70 3.81
C CYS A 274 0.15 10.53 3.47
N ALA A 275 1.12 10.77 2.60
CA ALA A 275 2.17 9.81 2.27
C ALA A 275 3.47 10.53 1.91
N PHE A 276 4.58 9.79 1.93
CA PHE A 276 5.88 10.24 1.47
C PHE A 276 6.14 9.82 0.02
N SER A 277 7.00 10.55 -0.67
CA SER A 277 7.60 10.09 -1.92
C SER A 277 8.53 8.91 -1.70
N SER A 278 8.92 8.23 -2.78
CA SER A 278 9.90 7.12 -2.74
C SER A 278 11.26 7.54 -2.15
N SER A 279 11.73 8.75 -2.47
CA SER A 279 12.95 9.33 -1.90
C SER A 279 12.78 9.80 -0.44
N GLY A 280 11.55 10.05 0.00
CA GLY A 280 11.24 10.68 1.29
C GLY A 280 11.47 12.20 1.31
N GLU A 281 11.71 12.83 0.15
CA GLU A 281 11.94 14.27 0.03
C GLU A 281 10.65 15.06 -0.09
N TYR A 282 9.60 14.43 -0.64
CA TYR A 282 8.30 15.06 -0.78
C TYR A 282 7.29 14.44 0.19
N VAL A 283 6.39 15.28 0.67
CA VAL A 283 5.21 14.89 1.46
C VAL A 283 3.97 15.27 0.67
N MET A 284 3.05 14.34 0.50
CA MET A 284 1.78 14.61 -0.15
C MET A 284 0.60 14.42 0.78
N ALA A 285 -0.49 15.11 0.50
CA ALA A 285 -1.75 14.92 1.22
C ALA A 285 -2.97 15.21 0.34
N SER A 286 -4.04 14.44 0.58
CA SER A 286 -5.35 14.65 -0.02
C SER A 286 -6.23 15.53 0.87
N THR A 287 -7.01 16.40 0.25
CA THR A 287 -7.91 17.31 0.95
C THR A 287 -9.22 16.64 1.35
N TYR A 288 -9.78 17.06 2.49
CA TYR A 288 -11.08 16.61 2.99
C TYR A 288 -12.18 17.57 2.56
N ARG A 289 -13.20 17.05 1.92
CA ARG A 289 -14.48 17.68 1.53
C ARG A 289 -14.48 18.81 0.49
N SER A 290 -13.44 19.54 0.16
CA SER A 290 -13.67 20.81 -0.52
C SER A 290 -12.85 21.12 -1.77
N ALA A 291 -11.72 20.52 -1.98
CA ALA A 291 -10.85 20.97 -3.07
C ALA A 291 -10.55 19.93 -4.15
N HIS A 292 -10.83 18.66 -3.91
CA HIS A 292 -10.61 17.58 -4.87
C HIS A 292 -9.18 17.54 -5.46
N VAL A 293 -8.20 17.90 -4.64
CA VAL A 293 -6.80 18.08 -5.04
C VAL A 293 -5.85 17.38 -4.09
N ILE A 294 -4.67 17.06 -4.61
CA ILE A 294 -3.56 16.52 -3.84
C ILE A 294 -2.47 17.56 -3.80
N TYR A 295 -1.99 17.88 -2.60
CA TYR A 295 -0.90 18.80 -2.35
C TYR A 295 0.41 18.03 -2.25
N ILE A 296 1.48 18.56 -2.84
CA ILE A 296 2.84 18.02 -2.73
C ILE A 296 3.73 19.14 -2.20
N TRP A 297 4.39 18.89 -1.08
CA TRP A 297 5.37 19.79 -0.46
C TRP A 297 6.75 19.16 -0.49
N ASP A 298 7.76 20.00 -0.65
CA ASP A 298 9.14 19.63 -0.38
C ASP A 298 9.37 19.58 1.13
N ARG A 299 9.86 18.45 1.62
CA ARG A 299 10.14 18.26 3.04
C ARG A 299 11.31 19.13 3.50
N ASN A 300 12.34 19.33 2.67
CA ASN A 300 13.55 20.04 3.09
C ASN A 300 13.31 21.53 3.28
N THR A 301 12.52 22.12 2.42
CA THR A 301 12.21 23.57 2.47
C THR A 301 10.88 23.87 3.18
N GLY A 302 10.01 22.89 3.34
CA GLY A 302 8.64 23.06 3.85
C GLY A 302 7.72 23.80 2.87
N SER A 303 8.15 24.02 1.63
CA SER A 303 7.41 24.78 0.63
C SER A 303 6.47 23.90 -0.19
N LEU A 304 5.38 24.51 -0.68
CA LEU A 304 4.47 23.86 -1.62
C LEU A 304 5.13 23.81 -3.00
N VAL A 305 5.25 22.61 -3.55
CA VAL A 305 5.83 22.37 -4.87
C VAL A 305 4.77 22.33 -5.95
N LYS A 306 3.74 21.51 -5.74
CA LYS A 306 2.70 21.27 -6.74
C LYS A 306 1.35 20.98 -6.09
N ILE A 307 0.30 21.33 -6.80
CA ILE A 307 -1.07 20.91 -6.52
C ILE A 307 -1.52 20.07 -7.72
N LEU A 308 -1.83 18.82 -7.49
CA LEU A 308 -2.35 17.93 -8.53
C LEU A 308 -3.87 18.09 -8.60
N GLU A 309 -4.33 18.43 -9.78
CA GLU A 309 -5.74 18.48 -10.10
C GLU A 309 -6.21 17.14 -10.63
N GLY A 310 -7.43 16.78 -10.33
CA GLY A 310 -8.04 15.51 -10.73
C GLY A 310 -9.53 15.63 -10.97
N PRO A 311 -10.24 14.50 -11.00
CA PRO A 311 -11.68 14.47 -11.08
C PRO A 311 -12.30 15.18 -9.89
N LYS A 312 -13.51 15.71 -10.05
CA LYS A 312 -14.21 16.48 -9.02
C LYS A 312 -14.82 15.56 -7.95
N GLU A 313 -13.97 14.77 -7.30
CA GLU A 313 -14.37 13.93 -6.18
C GLU A 313 -13.34 13.95 -5.07
N GLU A 314 -13.77 13.65 -3.85
CA GLU A 314 -12.90 13.60 -2.68
C GLU A 314 -12.04 12.33 -2.69
N PHE A 315 -10.75 12.45 -2.36
CA PHE A 315 -9.84 11.32 -2.24
C PHE A 315 -9.74 10.87 -0.78
N ILE A 316 -10.14 9.62 -0.50
CA ILE A 316 -10.12 9.06 0.85
C ILE A 316 -8.70 8.69 1.25
N ASP A 317 -8.00 8.01 0.37
CA ASP A 317 -6.67 7.48 0.63
C ASP A 317 -5.76 7.73 -0.57
N ILE A 318 -4.49 7.95 -0.28
CA ILE A 318 -3.45 8.21 -1.27
C ILE A 318 -2.21 7.40 -0.90
N ASP A 319 -1.52 6.93 -1.92
CA ASP A 319 -0.25 6.26 -1.73
C ASP A 319 0.72 6.61 -2.86
N TRP A 320 2.02 6.67 -2.55
CA TRP A 320 3.08 6.94 -3.51
C TRP A 320 3.78 5.63 -3.84
N HIS A 321 4.05 5.43 -5.12
CA HIS A 321 4.76 4.25 -5.59
C HIS A 321 6.20 4.22 -5.02
N PRO A 322 6.70 3.07 -4.53
CA PRO A 322 7.97 3.00 -3.83
C PRO A 322 9.20 3.29 -4.69
N VAL A 323 9.12 3.15 -6.02
CA VAL A 323 10.26 3.29 -6.93
C VAL A 323 10.05 4.42 -7.93
N PHE A 324 8.90 4.44 -8.60
CA PHE A 324 8.62 5.40 -9.67
C PHE A 324 7.81 6.60 -9.18
N PRO A 325 7.85 7.72 -9.88
CA PRO A 325 7.04 8.90 -9.57
C PRO A 325 5.57 8.69 -10.01
N PHE A 326 4.90 7.72 -9.38
CA PHE A 326 3.48 7.44 -9.53
C PHE A 326 2.75 7.72 -8.23
N ILE A 327 1.58 8.31 -8.32
CA ILE A 327 0.69 8.52 -7.20
C ILE A 327 -0.65 7.85 -7.53
N ALA A 328 -1.14 7.03 -6.62
CA ALA A 328 -2.48 6.51 -6.68
C ALA A 328 -3.36 7.19 -5.63
N ALA A 329 -4.62 7.45 -5.98
CA ALA A 329 -5.62 7.97 -5.05
C ALA A 329 -6.96 7.26 -5.24
N ALA A 330 -7.63 6.93 -4.14
CA ALA A 330 -8.96 6.32 -4.14
C ALA A 330 -10.05 7.38 -4.01
N GLY A 331 -10.95 7.46 -4.98
CA GLY A 331 -12.09 8.37 -4.97
C GLY A 331 -13.19 7.91 -4.01
N LEU A 332 -13.85 8.86 -3.33
CA LEU A 332 -14.91 8.58 -2.37
C LEU A 332 -16.23 8.23 -3.03
N GLU A 333 -16.60 8.92 -4.11
CA GLU A 333 -17.93 8.82 -4.70
C GLU A 333 -18.03 7.62 -5.64
N THR A 334 -17.06 7.49 -6.54
CA THR A 334 -17.04 6.41 -7.54
C THR A 334 -16.32 5.15 -7.04
N GLY A 335 -15.43 5.31 -6.06
CA GLY A 335 -14.54 4.24 -5.63
C GLY A 335 -13.47 3.88 -6.67
N THR A 336 -13.30 4.73 -7.68
CA THR A 336 -12.28 4.55 -8.72
C THR A 336 -10.90 4.94 -8.18
N ILE A 337 -9.90 4.21 -8.58
CA ILE A 337 -8.50 4.52 -8.26
C ILE A 337 -7.91 5.31 -9.42
N TYR A 338 -7.44 6.50 -9.16
CA TYR A 338 -6.82 7.40 -10.12
C TYR A 338 -5.31 7.33 -9.97
N ILE A 339 -4.59 7.31 -11.11
CA ILE A 339 -3.14 7.21 -11.13
C ILE A 339 -2.57 8.43 -11.89
N TRP A 340 -1.76 9.20 -11.18
CA TRP A 340 -0.94 10.25 -11.75
C TRP A 340 0.46 9.70 -12.02
N SER A 341 0.98 9.99 -13.21
CA SER A 341 2.35 9.64 -13.58
C SER A 341 2.96 10.69 -14.46
N ILE A 342 4.24 10.58 -14.68
CA ILE A 342 4.93 11.34 -15.71
C ILE A 342 4.65 10.64 -17.05
N PRO A 343 4.11 11.35 -18.05
CA PRO A 343 3.90 10.73 -19.35
C PRO A 343 5.24 10.26 -19.91
N ARG A 344 5.36 8.98 -20.14
CA ARG A 344 6.52 8.42 -20.84
C ARG A 344 6.33 8.69 -22.33
N THR A 345 7.26 9.39 -22.94
CA THR A 345 7.38 9.38 -24.38
C THR A 345 7.85 7.99 -24.78
N GLU A 346 6.96 7.21 -25.38
CA GLU A 346 7.32 5.89 -25.89
C GLU A 346 8.36 6.08 -26.99
N GLY A 347 9.59 5.69 -26.72
CA GLY A 347 10.62 5.64 -27.74
C GLY A 347 10.36 4.47 -28.67
N TRP A 348 9.87 4.73 -29.88
CA TRP A 348 9.64 3.71 -30.90
C TRP A 348 10.91 2.90 -31.23
N SER A 349 12.08 3.42 -30.92
CA SER A 349 13.36 2.71 -31.01
C SER A 349 13.42 1.43 -30.17
N ALA A 350 12.56 1.28 -29.15
CA ALA A 350 12.48 0.04 -28.37
C ALA A 350 11.81 -1.10 -29.14
N PHE A 351 10.95 -0.79 -30.11
CA PHE A 351 10.25 -1.77 -30.94
C PHE A 351 10.96 -2.08 -32.26
N ALA A 352 11.80 -1.17 -32.72
CA ALA A 352 12.59 -1.31 -33.93
C ALA A 352 13.98 -0.70 -33.69
N PRO A 353 15.02 -1.53 -33.49
CA PRO A 353 16.37 -1.02 -33.18
C PRO A 353 16.94 -0.12 -34.26
N ASP A 354 16.48 -0.27 -35.49
CA ASP A 354 16.89 0.55 -36.64
C ASP A 354 15.98 1.77 -36.87
N PHE A 355 14.96 1.96 -36.02
CA PHE A 355 14.07 3.10 -36.13
C PHE A 355 14.72 4.32 -35.46
N THR A 356 14.97 5.36 -36.27
CA THR A 356 15.41 6.67 -35.82
C THR A 356 14.26 7.65 -35.94
N GLU A 357 13.85 8.24 -34.83
CA GLU A 357 12.86 9.33 -34.84
C GLU A 357 13.50 10.57 -35.46
N LEU A 358 12.88 11.10 -36.49
CA LEU A 358 13.38 12.28 -37.19
C LEU A 358 12.73 13.52 -36.58
N GLU A 359 13.52 14.42 -36.02
CA GLU A 359 13.05 15.72 -35.51
C GLU A 359 12.72 16.69 -36.65
N GLU A 360 13.32 16.50 -37.84
CA GLU A 360 13.12 17.34 -39.04
C GLU A 360 12.83 16.42 -40.24
N ASN A 361 12.07 16.97 -41.21
CA ASN A 361 11.85 16.30 -42.48
C ASN A 361 13.15 16.24 -43.28
N ILE A 362 13.77 15.07 -43.35
CA ILE A 362 14.96 14.81 -44.15
C ILE A 362 14.52 14.21 -45.49
N LEU A 363 15.16 14.69 -46.57
CA LEU A 363 14.92 14.08 -47.90
C LEU A 363 15.34 12.62 -47.84
N TYR A 364 14.42 11.72 -48.18
CA TYR A 364 14.70 10.30 -48.23
C TYR A 364 15.70 10.00 -49.34
N GLU A 365 16.83 9.39 -49.01
CA GLU A 365 17.78 8.83 -49.92
C GLU A 365 17.67 7.32 -49.86
N GLU A 366 17.27 6.73 -51.01
CA GLU A 366 17.14 5.28 -51.16
C GLU A 366 18.51 4.61 -50.98
N ARG A 367 18.55 3.58 -50.16
CA ARG A 367 19.76 2.77 -50.00
C ARG A 367 19.87 1.81 -51.17
N GLU A 368 21.10 1.55 -51.63
CA GLU A 368 21.41 0.56 -52.65
C GLU A 368 20.77 -0.80 -52.23
N ASP A 369 20.00 -1.42 -53.08
CA ASP A 369 19.28 -2.68 -52.88
C ASP A 369 18.08 -2.66 -51.92
N GLU A 370 17.60 -1.48 -51.45
CA GLU A 370 16.48 -1.39 -50.47
C GLU A 370 15.16 -1.97 -51.04
N PHE A 371 14.92 -1.79 -52.34
CA PHE A 371 13.69 -2.26 -53.00
C PHE A 371 13.96 -3.40 -53.99
N ASP A 372 15.17 -3.95 -54.01
CA ASP A 372 15.46 -5.07 -54.89
C ASP A 372 14.72 -6.34 -54.47
N ILE A 373 14.08 -6.97 -55.46
CA ILE A 373 13.39 -8.23 -55.25
C ILE A 373 14.42 -9.34 -55.05
N VAL A 374 14.72 -9.65 -53.81
CA VAL A 374 15.61 -10.77 -53.46
C VAL A 374 14.86 -12.08 -53.72
N PRO A 375 15.40 -12.99 -54.58
CA PRO A 375 14.82 -14.29 -54.86
C PRO A 375 14.56 -15.08 -53.57
N GLU A 376 13.44 -15.81 -53.51
CA GLU A 376 13.05 -16.57 -52.27
C GLU A 376 14.11 -17.59 -51.85
N GLU A 377 14.93 -18.08 -52.78
CA GLU A 377 16.02 -19.02 -52.50
C GLU A 377 17.15 -18.40 -51.66
N THR A 378 17.47 -17.13 -51.88
CA THR A 378 18.46 -16.39 -51.06
C THR A 378 17.90 -15.97 -49.70
N LYS A 379 16.58 -15.76 -49.56
CA LYS A 379 15.95 -15.57 -48.25
C LYS A 379 15.95 -16.85 -47.41
N LYS A 380 15.76 -18.02 -48.07
CA LYS A 380 15.80 -19.31 -47.37
C LYS A 380 17.21 -19.64 -46.88
N SER A 381 18.25 -19.40 -47.69
CA SER A 381 19.63 -19.64 -47.26
C SER A 381 20.07 -18.74 -46.10
N LYS A 382 19.62 -17.48 -46.08
CA LYS A 382 19.90 -16.58 -44.92
C LYS A 382 19.17 -16.98 -43.65
N ILE A 383 17.96 -17.57 -43.77
CA ILE A 383 17.20 -18.08 -42.62
C ILE A 383 17.82 -19.41 -42.10
N GLU A 384 18.42 -20.20 -42.97
CA GLU A 384 19.12 -21.44 -42.61
C GLU A 384 20.52 -21.18 -42.00
N GLU A 385 21.11 -20.00 -42.24
CA GLU A 385 22.37 -19.55 -41.63
C GLU A 385 22.17 -18.89 -40.25
N ASP A 386 20.95 -18.63 -39.84
CA ASP A 386 20.67 -18.15 -38.49
C ASP A 386 21.00 -19.26 -37.47
N VAL A 387 22.03 -19.00 -36.72
CA VAL A 387 22.62 -19.85 -35.69
C VAL A 387 21.54 -20.42 -34.79
N ASP A 388 21.60 -21.75 -34.58
CA ASP A 388 20.80 -22.46 -33.60
C ASP A 388 20.82 -21.70 -32.23
N VAL A 389 19.76 -20.98 -31.95
CA VAL A 389 19.57 -20.41 -30.62
C VAL A 389 19.27 -21.59 -29.72
N ASP A 390 20.16 -21.88 -28.79
CA ASP A 390 19.97 -22.91 -27.78
C ASP A 390 18.81 -22.51 -26.84
N ILE A 391 17.62 -22.99 -27.19
CA ILE A 391 16.39 -22.79 -26.42
C ILE A 391 16.29 -23.85 -25.30
N ILE A 392 17.22 -24.79 -25.22
CA ILE A 392 17.09 -26.00 -24.36
C ILE A 392 17.86 -25.86 -23.07
N THR A 393 18.85 -25.00 -22.99
CA THR A 393 19.57 -24.79 -21.71
C THR A 393 18.76 -23.86 -20.80
N ILE A 394 17.61 -24.35 -20.33
CA ILE A 394 17.06 -23.86 -19.09
C ILE A 394 18.02 -24.39 -18.03
N ASP A 395 18.91 -23.54 -17.54
CA ASP A 395 19.64 -23.84 -16.32
C ASP A 395 18.61 -24.24 -15.26
N ASN A 396 18.66 -25.50 -14.85
CA ASN A 396 17.87 -26.00 -13.75
C ASN A 396 18.27 -25.23 -12.50
N ILE A 397 17.65 -24.10 -12.28
CA ILE A 397 17.71 -23.40 -11.00
C ILE A 397 17.03 -24.33 -10.01
N GLN A 398 17.82 -25.14 -9.34
CA GLN A 398 17.37 -25.90 -8.19
C GLN A 398 17.00 -24.88 -7.12
N TYR A 399 15.71 -24.63 -7.00
CA TYR A 399 15.16 -23.92 -5.86
C TYR A 399 15.35 -24.81 -4.64
N THR A 400 16.46 -24.62 -3.93
CA THR A 400 16.61 -25.17 -2.59
C THR A 400 15.56 -24.47 -1.71
N GLU A 401 14.64 -25.26 -1.18
CA GLU A 401 13.69 -24.81 -0.17
C GLU A 401 14.46 -24.14 0.97
N GLY A 402 14.44 -22.82 1.03
CA GLY A 402 15.08 -22.07 2.11
C GLY A 402 15.96 -20.88 1.71
N SER A 403 16.36 -20.71 0.47
CA SER A 403 17.05 -19.49 0.04
C SER A 403 16.03 -18.44 -0.44
N PHE A 404 15.76 -17.46 0.40
CA PHE A 404 15.01 -16.29 0.01
C PHE A 404 15.88 -15.43 -0.91
N HIS A 405 15.71 -15.58 -2.21
CA HIS A 405 16.29 -14.65 -3.16
C HIS A 405 15.61 -13.29 -3.03
N THR A 406 16.39 -12.23 -3.17
CA THR A 406 15.97 -10.84 -3.22
C THR A 406 15.06 -10.52 -4.40
N GLU A 407 14.83 -11.45 -5.31
CA GLU A 407 13.85 -11.38 -6.38
C GLU A 407 12.48 -11.73 -5.81
N GLY A 408 11.64 -10.72 -5.67
CA GLY A 408 10.35 -10.87 -5.03
C GLY A 408 9.38 -11.74 -5.80
N PHE A 409 8.37 -12.15 -5.10
CA PHE A 409 7.26 -12.92 -5.62
C PHE A 409 6.42 -12.09 -6.61
N LEU A 410 6.26 -12.57 -7.83
CA LEU A 410 5.38 -12.00 -8.83
C LEU A 410 4.06 -12.78 -8.86
N LEU A 411 2.95 -12.06 -8.80
CA LEU A 411 1.62 -12.64 -8.95
C LEU A 411 1.30 -12.82 -10.44
N PRO A 412 0.85 -14.00 -10.88
CA PRO A 412 0.34 -14.14 -12.24
C PRO A 412 -0.97 -13.36 -12.38
N VAL A 413 -1.14 -12.69 -13.51
CA VAL A 413 -2.37 -11.97 -13.84
C VAL A 413 -3.50 -12.96 -14.13
N LEU A 414 -4.69 -12.69 -13.59
CA LEU A 414 -5.89 -13.46 -13.87
C LEU A 414 -6.59 -12.84 -15.11
N PHE A 415 -6.48 -13.48 -16.23
CA PHE A 415 -7.27 -13.15 -17.42
C PHE A 415 -8.63 -13.83 -17.29
N ASN A 416 -9.58 -13.21 -16.61
CA ASN A 416 -10.97 -13.64 -16.63
C ASN A 416 -11.73 -12.81 -17.67
N SER A 417 -12.21 -13.49 -18.70
CA SER A 417 -13.09 -12.88 -19.72
C SER A 417 -14.47 -12.45 -19.19
N ASP A 418 -14.76 -12.75 -17.93
CA ASP A 418 -16.10 -12.54 -17.33
C ASP A 418 -16.28 -11.18 -16.64
N TYR A 419 -15.30 -10.28 -16.75
CA TYR A 419 -15.40 -8.93 -16.17
C TYR A 419 -16.10 -7.90 -17.06
N THR A 420 -16.79 -8.31 -18.10
CA THR A 420 -17.75 -7.43 -18.75
C THR A 420 -18.95 -7.28 -17.83
N SER A 421 -19.23 -6.05 -17.45
CA SER A 421 -20.39 -5.60 -16.69
C SER A 421 -21.65 -6.38 -17.03
N SER A 422 -21.92 -7.48 -16.36
CA SER A 422 -23.25 -8.05 -16.34
C SER A 422 -24.01 -7.38 -15.20
N SER A 423 -24.92 -6.47 -15.60
CA SER A 423 -26.10 -6.14 -14.82
C SER A 423 -26.61 -7.40 -14.13
N GLU A 424 -26.83 -7.30 -12.84
CA GLU A 424 -27.53 -8.28 -12.03
C GLU A 424 -28.85 -8.68 -12.72
N THR A 425 -28.87 -9.82 -13.37
CA THR A 425 -30.09 -10.58 -13.60
C THR A 425 -29.73 -12.04 -13.86
N ASP A 426 -30.14 -12.90 -12.93
CA ASP A 426 -30.40 -14.33 -13.10
C ASP A 426 -29.24 -15.25 -13.48
N GLN A 427 -28.39 -15.61 -12.50
CA GLN A 427 -27.72 -16.92 -12.51
C GLN A 427 -27.58 -17.54 -11.11
N GLU A 428 -28.66 -17.66 -10.40
CA GLU A 428 -28.84 -18.78 -9.48
C GLU A 428 -29.40 -19.96 -10.31
N LYS A 429 -28.75 -21.10 -10.20
CA LYS A 429 -29.08 -22.46 -10.69
C LYS A 429 -28.36 -22.91 -11.95
N LYS A 430 -27.14 -23.34 -11.77
CA LYS A 430 -26.62 -24.56 -12.42
C LYS A 430 -25.69 -25.31 -11.47
N TYR A 431 -26.27 -26.03 -10.55
CA TYR A 431 -25.59 -27.14 -9.89
C TYR A 431 -25.43 -28.25 -10.93
N ILE A 432 -24.21 -28.62 -11.20
CA ILE A 432 -23.83 -29.77 -12.00
C ILE A 432 -24.33 -31.03 -11.29
N LYS A 433 -25.32 -31.68 -11.87
CA LYS A 433 -25.71 -33.06 -11.49
C LYS A 433 -24.56 -33.98 -11.90
N LYS A 434 -23.98 -34.68 -10.92
CA LYS A 434 -23.17 -35.87 -11.13
C LYS A 434 -23.97 -36.89 -11.89
N PRO A 435 -23.38 -37.65 -12.84
CA PRO A 435 -24.07 -38.79 -13.45
C PRO A 435 -24.19 -39.95 -12.43
N GLU A 436 -25.39 -40.29 -12.04
CA GLU A 436 -25.67 -41.54 -11.36
C GLU A 436 -25.61 -42.69 -12.36
N ASN A 437 -24.80 -43.68 -12.01
CA ASN A 437 -24.68 -44.94 -12.70
C ASN A 437 -26.00 -45.72 -12.68
N SER A 438 -26.42 -46.11 -13.88
CA SER A 438 -27.43 -47.12 -14.11
C SER A 438 -27.08 -48.44 -13.47
N LYS A 439 -27.94 -48.96 -12.63
CA LYS A 439 -28.12 -50.42 -12.43
C LYS A 439 -29.60 -50.75 -12.37
N ASN A 440 -29.94 -51.58 -13.33
CA ASN A 440 -31.11 -52.43 -13.48
C ASN A 440 -31.78 -52.86 -12.18
N ASP A 441 -33.13 -52.94 -12.24
CA ASP A 441 -33.95 -54.14 -12.05
C ASP A 441 -35.42 -53.72 -12.09
N ILE A 442 -36.14 -54.14 -13.15
CA ILE A 442 -36.99 -55.28 -13.36
C ILE A 442 -38.00 -55.53 -12.22
N LYS A 443 -39.25 -55.41 -12.65
CA LYS A 443 -40.45 -56.13 -12.26
C LYS A 443 -41.43 -55.57 -11.20
N ARG A 444 -42.57 -55.43 -11.71
CA ARG A 444 -43.95 -55.98 -11.44
C ARG A 444 -44.93 -54.89 -11.06
N LYS A 445 -45.84 -54.67 -12.03
CA LYS A 445 -47.18 -55.23 -12.16
C LYS A 445 -48.09 -55.10 -10.92
N ARG A 446 -49.19 -54.49 -11.20
CA ARG A 446 -50.58 -54.70 -10.85
C ARG A 446 -51.19 -53.81 -9.79
N ASP A 447 -52.28 -53.30 -10.32
CA ASP A 447 -53.68 -53.27 -9.78
C ASP A 447 -53.89 -52.28 -8.61
N GLU A 448 -54.53 -51.30 -8.80
CA GLU A 448 -55.96 -50.90 -8.91
C GLU A 448 -56.04 -49.38 -9.23
#